data_239ce98b028a2661beb42bec339ddd22
#
_entry.id   239ce98b028a2661beb42bec339ddd22
#
_cell.length_a   1.000
_cell.length_b   1.000
_cell.length_c   1.000
_cell.angle_alpha   90.00
_cell.angle_beta   90.00
_cell.angle_gamma   90.00
#
_symmetry.space_group_name_H-M   'P 1'
#
loop_
_entity.id
_entity.type
_entity.pdbx_description
1 polymer ?
#
loop_
_entity_poly.entity_id
_entity_poly.type
_entity_poly.pdbx_seq_one_letter_code
_entity_poly.pdbx_strand_id
1 'polypeptide(L)'
;AVVYGERKYGIFSEKDWTNSANKNDTTPYFRSKTIAEKSAWNFIKANPEAPELVTILPGAILGPILDPNDYGTSANLVKKMMDGSMPAMPKIGFEMVDVRSVADAHIKALENPNASGNRYLCANGYLEFKDIAEILKKEFPENKIPSKTLPNFMVKLFSILDRETQPILNDLG
;
A
#
# COMPACT_ATOMS: atom_id res chain seq x y z
N ALA A 1 0.60 4.67 -7.38
CA ALA A 1 0.72 5.46 -6.17
C ALA A 1 -0.66 5.77 -5.61
N VAL A 2 -0.84 5.51 -4.35
CA VAL A 2 -2.09 5.80 -3.64
C VAL A 2 -2.36 7.30 -3.68
N VAL A 3 -3.59 7.66 -3.87
CA VAL A 3 -4.00 9.05 -3.88
C VAL A 3 -4.09 9.53 -2.43
N TYR A 4 -3.03 10.18 -1.97
CA TYR A 4 -3.08 11.07 -0.83
C TYR A 4 -3.11 12.50 -1.36
N GLY A 5 -3.99 13.30 -0.87
CA GLY A 5 -4.11 14.66 -1.31
C GLY A 5 -5.16 15.40 -0.48
N GLU A 6 -5.53 16.56 -0.91
CA GLU A 6 -6.50 17.45 -0.24
C GLU A 6 -7.87 16.80 0.01
N ARG A 7 -8.16 15.67 -0.69
CA ARG A 7 -9.40 14.91 -0.53
C ARG A 7 -9.12 13.63 0.29
N LYS A 8 -9.45 13.68 1.57
CA LYS A 8 -9.29 12.54 2.51
C LYS A 8 -10.39 11.48 2.39
N TYR A 9 -11.50 11.78 1.72
CA TYR A 9 -12.66 10.90 1.62
C TYR A 9 -13.22 10.89 0.19
N GLY A 10 -13.79 9.77 -0.20
CA GLY A 10 -14.48 9.61 -1.48
C GLY A 10 -13.96 8.43 -2.30
N ILE A 11 -14.56 8.25 -3.47
CA ILE A 11 -14.14 7.23 -4.44
C ILE A 11 -13.00 7.85 -5.26
N PHE A 12 -11.87 7.15 -5.31
CA PHE A 12 -10.73 7.47 -6.15
C PHE A 12 -10.77 6.64 -7.43
N SER A 13 -10.19 7.18 -8.47
CA SER A 13 -10.10 6.54 -9.79
C SER A 13 -8.69 6.70 -10.35
N GLU A 14 -8.43 6.09 -11.49
CA GLU A 14 -7.18 6.19 -12.23
C GLU A 14 -6.84 7.63 -12.66
N LYS A 15 -7.81 8.53 -12.67
CA LYS A 15 -7.62 9.96 -12.99
C LYS A 15 -7.03 10.75 -11.83
N ASP A 16 -7.14 10.22 -10.62
CA ASP A 16 -6.65 10.88 -9.43
C ASP A 16 -5.13 10.68 -9.27
N TRP A 17 -4.44 11.73 -8.81
CA TRP A 17 -3.01 11.73 -8.58
C TRP A 17 -2.67 12.28 -7.20
N THR A 18 -1.72 11.66 -6.56
CA THR A 18 -1.13 12.19 -5.32
C THR A 18 -0.46 13.55 -5.60
N ASN A 19 -0.75 14.56 -4.78
CA ASN A 19 -0.07 15.83 -4.81
C ASN A 19 1.33 15.70 -4.18
N SER A 20 2.33 15.37 -5.01
CA SER A 20 3.71 15.19 -4.54
C SER A 20 4.40 16.46 -4.03
N ALA A 21 3.83 17.65 -4.29
CA ALA A 21 4.34 18.92 -3.78
C ALA A 21 3.96 19.16 -2.31
N ASN A 22 2.84 18.59 -1.86
CA ASN A 22 2.37 18.73 -0.47
C ASN A 22 3.13 17.76 0.46
N LYS A 23 4.22 18.25 1.05
CA LYS A 23 5.07 17.45 1.95
C LYS A 23 4.40 17.14 3.30
N ASN A 24 3.36 17.88 3.68
CA ASN A 24 2.65 17.66 4.95
C ASN A 24 1.59 16.57 4.84
N ASP A 25 1.20 16.22 3.61
CA ASP A 25 0.10 15.29 3.33
C ASP A 25 0.58 14.01 2.63
N THR A 26 1.88 13.89 2.36
CA THR A 26 2.43 12.71 1.69
C THR A 26 3.75 12.27 2.29
N THR A 27 3.92 10.95 2.46
CA THR A 27 5.20 10.39 2.88
C THR A 27 6.25 10.49 1.76
N PRO A 28 7.56 10.45 2.09
CA PRO A 28 8.62 10.37 1.09
C PRO A 28 8.43 9.21 0.11
N TYR A 29 7.92 8.08 0.59
CA TYR A 29 7.64 6.90 -0.21
C TYR A 29 6.58 7.19 -1.29
N PHE A 30 5.40 7.71 -0.90
CA PHE A 30 4.33 8.01 -1.86
C PHE A 30 4.75 9.08 -2.87
N ARG A 31 5.51 10.10 -2.43
CA ARG A 31 6.09 11.09 -3.35
C ARG A 31 7.02 10.46 -4.37
N SER A 32 7.92 9.57 -3.93
CA SER A 32 8.88 8.91 -4.83
C SER A 32 8.17 8.08 -5.89
N LYS A 33 7.15 7.31 -5.51
CA LYS A 33 6.35 6.51 -6.44
C LYS A 33 5.55 7.37 -7.42
N THR A 34 4.96 8.47 -6.93
CA THR A 34 4.23 9.41 -7.79
C THR A 34 5.14 10.09 -8.81
N ILE A 35 6.33 10.52 -8.37
CA ILE A 35 7.33 11.14 -9.25
C ILE A 35 7.82 10.13 -10.28
N ALA A 36 8.14 8.90 -9.87
CA ALA A 36 8.59 7.85 -10.78
C ALA A 36 7.55 7.55 -11.88
N GLU A 37 6.27 7.39 -11.50
CA GLU A 37 5.20 7.16 -12.46
C GLU A 37 5.04 8.34 -13.43
N LYS A 38 4.99 9.57 -12.92
CA LYS A 38 4.92 10.77 -13.78
C LYS A 38 6.12 10.89 -14.72
N SER A 39 7.31 10.52 -14.27
CA SER A 39 8.51 10.51 -15.11
C SER A 39 8.41 9.51 -16.25
N ALA A 40 7.87 8.31 -16.00
CA ALA A 40 7.61 7.33 -17.03
C ALA A 40 6.63 7.84 -18.08
N TRP A 41 5.49 8.41 -17.68
CA TRP A 41 4.52 9.01 -18.59
C TRP A 41 5.09 10.18 -19.40
N ASN A 42 5.89 11.05 -18.78
CA ASN A 42 6.56 12.14 -19.48
C ASN A 42 7.59 11.63 -20.51
N PHE A 43 8.31 10.56 -20.17
CA PHE A 43 9.25 9.94 -21.09
C PHE A 43 8.55 9.40 -22.32
N ILE A 44 7.47 8.64 -22.18
CA ILE A 44 6.69 8.11 -23.31
C ILE A 44 6.16 9.25 -24.17
N LYS A 45 5.62 10.30 -23.56
CA LYS A 45 5.11 11.47 -24.28
C LYS A 45 6.19 12.19 -25.10
N ALA A 46 7.40 12.22 -24.60
CA ALA A 46 8.54 12.88 -25.28
C ALA A 46 9.21 11.98 -26.34
N ASN A 47 8.96 10.68 -26.33
CA ASN A 47 9.59 9.69 -27.20
C ASN A 47 8.53 8.80 -27.87
N PRO A 48 7.94 9.24 -29.00
CA PRO A 48 6.89 8.49 -29.71
C PRO A 48 7.27 7.07 -30.14
N GLU A 49 8.57 6.82 -30.34
CA GLU A 49 9.12 5.49 -30.70
C GLU A 49 9.39 4.60 -29.49
N ALA A 50 9.12 5.08 -28.26
CA ALA A 50 9.30 4.27 -27.07
C ALA A 50 8.24 3.15 -26.99
N PRO A 51 8.50 2.07 -26.24
CA PRO A 51 7.52 1.03 -26.00
C PRO A 51 6.25 1.58 -25.33
N GLU A 52 5.14 0.90 -25.56
CA GLU A 52 3.88 1.20 -24.89
C GLU A 52 4.00 1.11 -23.37
N LEU A 53 3.28 1.97 -22.66
CA LEU A 53 3.28 2.01 -21.21
C LEU A 53 1.88 1.71 -20.66
N VAL A 54 1.85 0.80 -19.69
CA VAL A 54 0.72 0.56 -18.80
C VAL A 54 1.22 0.64 -17.37
N THR A 55 0.46 1.22 -16.47
CA THR A 55 0.82 1.22 -15.05
C THR A 55 -0.22 0.48 -14.20
N ILE A 56 0.23 -0.51 -13.43
CA ILE A 56 -0.57 -1.21 -12.43
C ILE A 56 -0.27 -0.58 -11.07
N LEU A 57 -1.32 -0.18 -10.36
CA LEU A 57 -1.26 0.59 -9.12
C LEU A 57 -1.85 -0.23 -7.97
N PRO A 58 -1.10 -1.19 -7.41
CA PRO A 58 -1.61 -2.04 -6.36
C PRO A 58 -1.74 -1.29 -5.03
N GLY A 59 -2.73 -1.70 -4.24
CA GLY A 59 -2.80 -1.41 -2.82
C GLY A 59 -1.71 -2.15 -2.02
N ALA A 60 -1.93 -2.40 -0.74
CA ALA A 60 -1.03 -3.22 0.06
C ALA A 60 -1.12 -4.69 -0.39
N ILE A 61 -0.01 -5.22 -0.88
CA ILE A 61 0.03 -6.55 -1.48
C ILE A 61 0.27 -7.60 -0.38
N LEU A 62 -0.62 -8.58 -0.29
CA LEU A 62 -0.46 -9.79 0.52
C LEU A 62 -0.64 -11.03 -0.35
N GLY A 63 -0.23 -12.19 0.16
CA GLY A 63 -0.41 -13.46 -0.51
C GLY A 63 0.75 -14.43 -0.28
N PRO A 64 0.81 -15.55 -1.00
CA PRO A 64 1.85 -16.53 -0.86
C PRO A 64 3.24 -15.94 -1.13
N ILE A 65 4.19 -16.25 -0.24
CA ILE A 65 5.59 -15.83 -0.33
C ILE A 65 6.35 -16.88 -1.11
N LEU A 66 7.08 -16.48 -2.14
CA LEU A 66 7.86 -17.41 -2.96
C LEU A 66 9.26 -17.68 -2.37
N ASP A 67 9.87 -16.69 -1.71
CA ASP A 67 11.13 -16.84 -1.01
C ASP A 67 10.92 -16.72 0.51
N PRO A 68 11.15 -17.78 1.28
CA PRO A 68 10.97 -17.76 2.73
C PRO A 68 11.94 -16.82 3.46
N ASN A 69 12.97 -16.31 2.80
CA ASN A 69 13.93 -15.36 3.37
C ASN A 69 13.61 -13.90 3.05
N ASP A 70 12.69 -13.63 2.11
CA ASP A 70 12.27 -12.28 1.74
C ASP A 70 10.76 -12.12 1.92
N TYR A 71 10.38 -11.63 3.08
CA TYR A 71 8.96 -11.40 3.40
C TYR A 71 8.38 -10.12 2.77
N GLY A 72 9.22 -9.20 2.32
CA GLY A 72 8.75 -7.86 1.96
C GLY A 72 8.05 -7.12 3.12
N THR A 73 7.67 -5.88 2.90
CA THR A 73 7.12 -5.02 3.98
C THR A 73 5.75 -5.49 4.48
N SER A 74 4.83 -5.84 3.56
CA SER A 74 3.45 -6.21 3.94
C SER A 74 3.38 -7.55 4.66
N ALA A 75 4.12 -8.56 4.19
CA ALA A 75 4.16 -9.86 4.84
C ALA A 75 4.89 -9.80 6.19
N ASN A 76 5.90 -8.94 6.33
CA ASN A 76 6.58 -8.71 7.61
C ASN A 76 5.62 -8.10 8.66
N LEU A 77 4.67 -7.26 8.23
CA LEU A 77 3.61 -6.76 9.11
C LEU A 77 2.77 -7.91 9.68
N VAL A 78 2.30 -8.82 8.82
CA VAL A 78 1.52 -10.00 9.26
C VAL A 78 2.35 -10.89 10.18
N LYS A 79 3.63 -11.10 9.87
CA LYS A 79 4.55 -11.84 10.74
C LYS A 79 4.66 -11.21 12.13
N LYS A 80 4.85 -9.88 12.21
CA LYS A 80 4.91 -9.13 13.49
C LYS A 80 3.61 -9.25 14.29
N MET A 81 2.46 -9.35 13.62
CA MET A 81 1.18 -9.62 14.29
C MET A 81 1.12 -11.04 14.86
N MET A 82 1.68 -12.02 14.14
CA MET A 82 1.58 -13.44 14.51
C MET A 82 2.59 -13.87 15.56
N ASP A 83 3.78 -13.28 15.59
CA ASP A 83 4.86 -13.67 16.51
C ASP A 83 4.83 -12.90 17.85
N GLY A 84 3.88 -11.97 18.01
CA GLY A 84 3.72 -11.17 19.23
C GLY A 84 4.68 -9.97 19.34
N SER A 85 5.49 -9.69 18.33
CA SER A 85 6.36 -8.51 18.32
C SER A 85 5.60 -7.19 18.12
N MET A 86 4.32 -7.26 17.73
CA MET A 86 3.40 -6.13 17.69
C MET A 86 2.46 -6.17 18.91
N PRO A 87 2.71 -5.43 19.97
CA PRO A 87 1.91 -5.50 21.22
C PRO A 87 0.54 -4.83 21.09
N ALA A 88 0.38 -3.89 20.16
CA ALA A 88 -0.87 -3.20 19.86
C ALA A 88 -0.84 -2.60 18.45
N MET A 89 -2.02 -2.35 17.87
CA MET A 89 -2.19 -1.92 16.49
C MET A 89 -2.51 -0.44 16.39
N PRO A 90 -1.96 0.31 15.40
CA PRO A 90 -2.44 1.65 15.09
C PRO A 90 -3.85 1.58 14.47
N LYS A 91 -4.61 2.67 14.58
CA LYS A 91 -5.93 2.83 13.95
C LYS A 91 -5.76 3.26 12.49
N ILE A 92 -5.26 2.37 11.67
CA ILE A 92 -5.09 2.59 10.23
C ILE A 92 -5.46 1.33 9.46
N GLY A 93 -5.69 1.49 8.17
CA GLY A 93 -5.92 0.40 7.23
C GLY A 93 -5.44 0.76 5.85
N PHE A 94 -5.51 -0.20 4.96
CA PHE A 94 -5.08 -0.06 3.58
C PHE A 94 -6.05 -0.78 2.64
N GLU A 95 -6.12 -0.28 1.43
CA GLU A 95 -6.67 -1.06 0.32
C GLU A 95 -5.75 -2.25 0.08
N MET A 96 -6.31 -3.46 0.15
CA MET A 96 -5.56 -4.71 0.06
C MET A 96 -5.73 -5.36 -1.31
N VAL A 97 -4.72 -6.13 -1.71
CA VAL A 97 -4.80 -6.94 -2.93
C VAL A 97 -3.96 -8.20 -2.79
N ASP A 98 -4.44 -9.31 -3.37
CA ASP A 98 -3.67 -10.55 -3.46
C ASP A 98 -2.56 -10.42 -4.52
N VAL A 99 -1.36 -10.90 -4.20
CA VAL A 99 -0.20 -10.87 -5.12
C VAL A 99 -0.48 -11.58 -6.44
N ARG A 100 -1.30 -12.64 -6.42
CA ARG A 100 -1.70 -13.38 -7.62
C ARG A 100 -2.60 -12.53 -8.52
N SER A 101 -3.48 -11.73 -7.95
CA SER A 101 -4.30 -10.76 -8.71
C SER A 101 -3.44 -9.66 -9.32
N VAL A 102 -2.39 -9.21 -8.62
CA VAL A 102 -1.43 -8.24 -9.18
C VAL A 102 -0.66 -8.84 -10.34
N ALA A 103 -0.18 -10.09 -10.22
CA ALA A 103 0.49 -10.80 -11.29
C ALA A 103 -0.43 -10.98 -12.52
N ASP A 104 -1.66 -11.43 -12.30
CA ASP A 104 -2.68 -11.60 -13.36
C ASP A 104 -2.99 -10.26 -14.06
N ALA A 105 -3.07 -9.15 -13.30
CA ALA A 105 -3.26 -7.82 -13.88
C ALA A 105 -2.11 -7.41 -14.81
N HIS A 106 -0.87 -7.75 -14.48
CA HIS A 106 0.28 -7.51 -15.37
C HIS A 106 0.20 -8.34 -16.64
N ILE A 107 -0.14 -9.64 -16.55
CA ILE A 107 -0.29 -10.51 -17.71
C ILE A 107 -1.40 -9.98 -18.62
N LYS A 108 -2.58 -9.69 -18.06
CA LYS A 108 -3.71 -9.16 -18.83
C LYS A 108 -3.40 -7.81 -19.48
N ALA A 109 -2.61 -6.97 -18.82
CA ALA A 109 -2.19 -5.70 -19.41
C ALA A 109 -1.25 -5.88 -20.59
N LEU A 110 -0.40 -6.91 -20.58
CA LEU A 110 0.48 -7.26 -21.72
C LEU A 110 -0.28 -7.89 -22.89
N GLU A 111 -1.31 -8.68 -22.61
CA GLU A 111 -2.10 -9.40 -23.62
C GLU A 111 -3.22 -8.54 -24.25
N ASN A 112 -3.64 -7.47 -23.58
CA ASN A 112 -4.75 -6.64 -24.04
C ASN A 112 -4.23 -5.41 -24.82
N PRO A 113 -4.44 -5.35 -26.15
CA PRO A 113 -4.00 -4.22 -26.96
C PRO A 113 -4.63 -2.87 -26.56
N ASN A 114 -5.76 -2.89 -25.84
CA ASN A 114 -6.42 -1.67 -25.36
C ASN A 114 -5.88 -1.22 -23.99
N ALA A 115 -4.95 -1.93 -23.40
CA ALA A 115 -4.40 -1.56 -22.10
C ALA A 115 -3.38 -0.41 -22.20
N SER A 116 -2.73 -0.27 -23.36
CA SER A 116 -1.72 0.77 -23.59
C SER A 116 -2.24 2.18 -23.27
N GLY A 117 -1.38 3.00 -22.69
CA GLY A 117 -1.71 4.38 -22.32
C GLY A 117 -2.60 4.53 -21.07
N ASN A 118 -2.90 3.44 -20.38
CA ASN A 118 -3.80 3.47 -19.22
C ASN A 118 -3.08 3.15 -17.91
N ARG A 119 -3.73 3.63 -16.84
CA ARG A 119 -3.42 3.33 -15.45
C ARG A 119 -4.50 2.39 -14.92
N TYR A 120 -4.17 1.45 -14.06
CA TYR A 120 -5.13 0.52 -13.46
C TYR A 120 -4.92 0.43 -11.95
N LEU A 121 -5.93 0.86 -11.19
CA LEU A 121 -5.97 0.62 -9.75
C LEU A 121 -6.23 -0.88 -9.51
N CYS A 122 -5.39 -1.48 -8.67
CA CYS A 122 -5.47 -2.90 -8.35
C CYS A 122 -5.66 -3.06 -6.84
N ALA A 123 -6.91 -3.08 -6.40
CA ALA A 123 -7.31 -3.23 -5.00
C ALA A 123 -8.59 -4.06 -4.91
N ASN A 124 -8.77 -4.78 -3.80
CA ASN A 124 -9.91 -5.68 -3.58
C ASN A 124 -10.79 -5.26 -2.40
N GLY A 125 -10.38 -4.27 -1.64
CA GLY A 125 -11.14 -3.72 -0.52
C GLY A 125 -10.23 -3.22 0.60
N TYR A 126 -10.81 -2.37 1.44
CA TYR A 126 -10.13 -1.75 2.57
C TYR A 126 -10.21 -2.64 3.81
N LEU A 127 -9.07 -2.85 4.48
CA LEU A 127 -9.00 -3.54 5.77
C LEU A 127 -8.19 -2.69 6.76
N GLU A 128 -8.73 -2.52 7.96
CA GLU A 128 -7.96 -1.99 9.09
C GLU A 128 -7.05 -3.08 9.68
N PHE A 129 -6.01 -2.68 10.38
CA PHE A 129 -5.14 -3.62 11.12
C PHE A 129 -5.93 -4.48 12.09
N LYS A 130 -6.97 -3.91 12.68
CA LYS A 130 -7.91 -4.64 13.55
C LYS A 130 -8.60 -5.78 12.82
N ASP A 131 -9.09 -5.54 11.60
CA ASP A 131 -9.78 -6.56 10.80
C ASP A 131 -8.82 -7.71 10.44
N ILE A 132 -7.58 -7.37 10.05
CA ILE A 132 -6.53 -8.35 9.79
C ILE A 132 -6.25 -9.18 11.05
N ALA A 133 -6.12 -8.54 12.21
CA ALA A 133 -5.88 -9.24 13.46
C ALA A 133 -7.05 -10.15 13.87
N GLU A 134 -8.30 -9.74 13.63
CA GLU A 134 -9.49 -10.57 13.89
C GLU A 134 -9.51 -11.82 12.99
N ILE A 135 -9.16 -11.68 11.71
CA ILE A 135 -9.03 -12.80 10.77
C ILE A 135 -7.92 -13.75 11.24
N LEU A 136 -6.73 -13.21 11.53
CA LEU A 136 -5.59 -14.02 11.98
C LEU A 136 -5.90 -14.75 13.30
N LYS A 137 -6.57 -14.11 14.24
CA LYS A 137 -6.94 -14.73 15.52
C LYS A 137 -7.92 -15.88 15.36
N LYS A 138 -8.84 -15.76 14.40
CA LYS A 138 -9.80 -16.82 14.09
C LYS A 138 -9.12 -18.04 13.46
N GLU A 139 -8.19 -17.80 12.54
CA GLU A 139 -7.50 -18.87 11.80
C GLU A 139 -6.32 -19.46 12.59
N PHE A 140 -5.67 -18.67 13.46
CA PHE A 140 -4.50 -19.06 14.24
C PHE A 140 -4.68 -18.70 15.72
N PRO A 141 -5.60 -19.37 16.45
CA PRO A 141 -5.95 -19.01 17.82
C PRO A 141 -4.79 -19.18 18.81
N GLU A 142 -3.82 -20.03 18.51
CA GLU A 142 -2.64 -20.27 19.36
C GLU A 142 -1.58 -19.17 19.27
N ASN A 143 -1.65 -18.29 18.24
CA ASN A 143 -0.69 -17.23 18.04
C ASN A 143 -0.98 -16.02 18.93
N LYS A 144 0.07 -15.26 19.27
CA LYS A 144 -0.03 -14.04 20.11
C LYS A 144 -0.51 -12.83 19.31
N ILE A 145 -1.68 -12.94 18.67
CA ILE A 145 -2.23 -11.87 17.86
C ILE A 145 -2.62 -10.66 18.73
N PRO A 146 -2.25 -9.41 18.35
CA PRO A 146 -2.60 -8.22 19.11
C PRO A 146 -4.11 -8.02 19.12
N SER A 147 -4.65 -7.64 20.30
CA SER A 147 -6.07 -7.34 20.48
C SER A 147 -6.33 -5.88 20.86
N LYS A 148 -5.28 -5.14 21.20
CA LYS A 148 -5.38 -3.74 21.64
C LYS A 148 -5.05 -2.79 20.51
N THR A 149 -5.82 -1.71 20.42
CA THR A 149 -5.53 -0.61 19.49
C THR A 149 -4.81 0.52 20.22
N LEU A 150 -3.74 1.04 19.64
CA LEU A 150 -3.02 2.18 20.18
C LEU A 150 -3.81 3.48 19.96
N PRO A 151 -4.00 4.32 20.96
CA PRO A 151 -4.46 5.67 20.76
C PRO A 151 -3.49 6.48 19.89
N ASN A 152 -4.00 7.39 19.06
CA ASN A 152 -3.19 8.16 18.10
C ASN A 152 -2.03 8.92 18.75
N PHE A 153 -2.21 9.44 19.98
CA PHE A 153 -1.13 10.14 20.70
C PHE A 153 0.05 9.21 21.06
N MET A 154 -0.22 7.92 21.35
CA MET A 154 0.83 6.94 21.63
C MET A 154 1.59 6.57 20.35
N VAL A 155 0.89 6.45 19.22
CA VAL A 155 1.55 6.20 17.92
C VAL A 155 2.48 7.37 17.58
N LYS A 156 2.06 8.63 17.83
CA LYS A 156 2.90 9.81 17.69
C LYS A 156 4.15 9.77 18.56
N LEU A 157 4.02 9.28 19.78
CA LEU A 157 5.17 9.16 20.70
C LEU A 157 6.15 8.07 20.24
N PHE A 158 5.65 6.91 19.82
CA PHE A 158 6.48 5.81 19.32
C PHE A 158 7.19 6.15 18.01
N SER A 159 6.56 6.91 17.12
CA SER A 159 7.17 7.30 15.85
C SER A 159 8.37 8.23 15.98
N ILE A 160 8.51 8.92 17.11
CA ILE A 160 9.72 9.72 17.44
C ILE A 160 10.92 8.79 17.71
N LEU A 161 10.65 7.60 18.26
CA LEU A 161 11.66 6.64 18.67
C LEU A 161 11.97 5.59 17.57
N ASP A 162 11.03 5.34 16.69
CA ASP A 162 11.14 4.32 15.64
C ASP A 162 10.89 4.92 14.25
N ARG A 163 11.93 4.92 13.42
CA ARG A 163 11.87 5.43 12.05
C ARG A 163 10.92 4.64 11.12
N GLU A 164 10.64 3.38 11.43
CA GLU A 164 9.70 2.55 10.65
C GLU A 164 8.25 2.99 10.85
N THR A 165 7.92 3.56 12.01
CA THR A 165 6.56 4.05 12.31
C THR A 165 6.31 5.50 11.89
N GLN A 166 7.34 6.26 11.52
CA GLN A 166 7.17 7.65 11.05
C GLN A 166 6.22 7.81 9.83
N PRO A 167 6.25 6.93 8.82
CA PRO A 167 5.33 7.03 7.69
C PRO A 167 3.85 6.90 8.09
N ILE A 168 3.57 6.21 9.18
CA ILE A 168 2.21 5.93 9.69
C ILE A 168 1.56 7.20 10.26
N LEU A 169 2.35 8.19 10.68
CA LEU A 169 1.83 9.42 11.31
C LEU A 169 0.92 10.24 10.42
N ASN A 170 1.17 10.23 9.11
CA ASN A 170 0.38 11.00 8.17
C ASN A 170 -0.99 10.36 7.88
N ASP A 171 -1.15 9.09 8.26
CA ASP A 171 -2.37 8.30 8.08
C ASP A 171 -3.25 8.31 9.35
N LEU A 172 -2.71 8.82 10.46
CA LEU A 172 -3.48 9.08 11.68
C LEU A 172 -4.19 10.42 11.53
N GLY A 173 -5.43 10.38 11.06
CA GLY A 173 -6.32 11.53 10.95
C GLY A 173 -6.62 12.25 12.28
#